data_eb7591e38d523f86307e952498116419
#
_entry.id   eb7591e38d523f86307e952498116419
#
_cell.length_a   1.000
_cell.length_b   1.000
_cell.length_c   1.000
_cell.angle_alpha   90.00
_cell.angle_beta   90.00
_cell.angle_gamma   90.00
#
_symmetry.space_group_name_H-M   'P 1'
#
loop_
_entity.id
_entity.type
_entity.pdbx_description
1 polymer ?
#
loop_
_entity_poly.entity_id
_entity_poly.type
_entity_poly.pdbx_seq_one_letter_code
_entity_poly.pdbx_strand_id
1 'polypeptide(L)'
;IKGWLDEYFYRYRLVEATHGEVPLEILLSAGRFDPAQLDGKQDHHHDCSDPHCGHHDHAQTFSTWSYESDEPLSLEVLRETTKKLPASIYRCKGVIHSADAPTRRAVLQAVGQRVNRPLDTEWGERPPRTQIVAIGVYGAMDGVALQERFDACVVEKPQVCRMGSNL
;
A
#
# COMPACT_ATOMS: atom_id res chain seq x y z
N ILE A 1 -21.86 7.86 -10.22
CA ILE A 1 -21.07 8.91 -9.52
C ILE A 1 -21.59 10.28 -9.94
N LYS A 2 -21.72 10.61 -11.23
CA LYS A 2 -22.21 11.94 -11.68
C LYS A 2 -23.54 12.30 -11.03
N GLY A 3 -24.57 11.43 -11.09
CA GLY A 3 -25.87 11.70 -10.48
C GLY A 3 -25.81 11.95 -8.97
N TRP A 4 -24.92 11.25 -8.28
CA TRP A 4 -24.67 11.50 -6.85
C TRP A 4 -24.01 12.87 -6.63
N LEU A 5 -23.02 13.25 -7.45
CA LEU A 5 -22.37 14.54 -7.35
C LEU A 5 -23.35 15.69 -7.62
N ASP A 6 -24.25 15.53 -8.59
CA ASP A 6 -25.29 16.53 -8.92
C ASP A 6 -26.27 16.76 -7.77
N GLU A 7 -26.52 15.72 -6.96
CA GLU A 7 -27.41 15.80 -5.80
C GLU A 7 -26.77 16.53 -4.61
N TYR A 8 -25.46 16.32 -4.38
CA TYR A 8 -24.78 16.80 -3.15
C TYR A 8 -23.91 18.04 -3.37
N PHE A 9 -23.54 18.37 -4.60
CA PHE A 9 -22.64 19.49 -4.90
C PHE A 9 -23.20 20.44 -5.94
N TYR A 10 -23.43 21.67 -5.53
CA TYR A 10 -23.98 22.70 -6.41
C TYR A 10 -23.02 23.14 -7.53
N ARG A 11 -21.69 23.10 -7.31
CA ARG A 11 -20.66 23.44 -8.29
C ARG A 11 -19.45 22.52 -8.14
N TYR A 12 -19.17 21.77 -9.20
CA TYR A 12 -17.95 20.99 -9.30
C TYR A 12 -17.47 20.94 -10.75
N ARG A 13 -16.17 20.70 -10.92
CA ARG A 13 -15.59 20.32 -12.21
C ARG A 13 -15.21 18.86 -12.13
N LEU A 14 -15.76 18.07 -13.05
CA LEU A 14 -15.46 16.65 -13.16
C LEU A 14 -14.60 16.44 -14.41
N VAL A 15 -13.45 15.83 -14.23
CA VAL A 15 -12.59 15.36 -15.31
C VAL A 15 -12.54 13.84 -15.22
N GLU A 16 -13.02 13.17 -16.27
CA GLU A 16 -12.91 11.74 -16.37
C GLU A 16 -11.48 11.37 -16.77
N ALA A 17 -10.87 10.44 -16.03
CA ALA A 17 -9.51 10.00 -16.28
C ALA A 17 -9.42 8.47 -16.19
N THR A 18 -8.66 7.88 -17.08
CA THR A 18 -8.30 6.46 -17.03
C THR A 18 -6.85 6.36 -16.59
N HIS A 19 -6.62 5.60 -15.51
CA HIS A 19 -5.29 5.44 -14.91
C HIS A 19 -4.56 6.76 -14.53
N GLY A 20 -5.32 7.85 -14.35
CA GLY A 20 -4.75 9.15 -14.01
C GLY A 20 -4.25 9.94 -15.23
N GLU A 21 -4.53 9.51 -16.43
CA GLU A 21 -4.21 10.23 -17.67
C GLU A 21 -5.12 11.46 -17.80
N VAL A 22 -4.61 12.59 -17.38
CA VAL A 22 -5.26 13.91 -17.50
C VAL A 22 -4.24 14.87 -18.11
N PRO A 23 -4.63 15.68 -19.10
CA PRO A 23 -3.77 16.73 -19.63
C PRO A 23 -3.31 17.66 -18.51
N LEU A 24 -2.00 17.90 -18.44
CA LEU A 24 -1.39 18.75 -17.40
C LEU A 24 -1.98 20.16 -17.41
N GLU A 25 -2.36 20.66 -18.59
CA GLU A 25 -2.98 21.97 -18.75
C GLU A 25 -4.29 22.08 -17.97
N ILE A 26 -5.08 20.99 -17.91
CA ILE A 26 -6.32 20.96 -17.12
C ILE A 26 -6.01 20.98 -15.62
N LEU A 27 -4.99 20.26 -15.17
CA LEU A 27 -4.59 20.24 -13.76
C LEU A 27 -3.99 21.58 -13.32
N LEU A 28 -3.14 22.18 -14.16
CA LEU A 28 -2.47 23.45 -13.84
C LEU A 28 -3.37 24.67 -14.05
N SER A 29 -4.31 24.62 -14.99
CA SER A 29 -5.24 25.72 -15.27
C SER A 29 -6.40 25.81 -14.27
N ALA A 30 -6.50 24.90 -13.32
CA ALA A 30 -7.57 24.93 -12.32
C ALA A 30 -7.51 26.14 -11.38
N GLY A 31 -6.49 26.98 -11.48
CA GLY A 31 -6.36 28.27 -10.77
C GLY A 31 -6.40 28.20 -9.23
N ARG A 32 -6.29 26.99 -8.69
CA ARG A 32 -6.33 26.74 -7.24
C ARG A 32 -4.95 26.50 -6.60
N PHE A 33 -3.94 26.35 -7.43
CA PHE A 33 -2.58 26.20 -6.97
C PHE A 33 -1.89 27.58 -7.01
N ASP A 34 -1.78 28.21 -5.87
CA ASP A 34 -1.01 29.42 -5.68
C ASP A 34 0.28 29.04 -4.95
N PRO A 35 1.43 29.07 -5.66
CA PRO A 35 2.72 28.75 -5.03
C PRO A 35 3.04 29.64 -3.83
N ALA A 36 2.55 30.88 -3.83
CA ALA A 36 2.76 31.82 -2.73
C ALA A 36 2.06 31.38 -1.42
N GLN A 37 1.06 30.49 -1.50
CA GLN A 37 0.42 29.91 -0.33
C GLN A 37 1.25 28.78 0.30
N LEU A 38 2.27 28.26 -0.38
CA LEU A 38 3.16 27.25 0.17
C LEU A 38 4.25 27.88 1.05
N ASP A 39 4.69 29.09 0.75
CA ASP A 39 5.70 29.82 1.52
C ASP A 39 5.17 30.42 2.82
N GLY A 40 3.85 30.44 3.01
CA GLY A 40 3.18 31.06 4.14
C GLY A 40 2.85 30.14 5.32
N LYS A 41 3.13 28.86 5.25
CA LYS A 41 3.03 28.00 6.44
C LYS A 41 4.32 28.04 7.25
N GLN A 42 4.56 29.20 7.87
CA GLN A 42 5.27 29.20 9.14
C GLN A 42 4.53 28.20 10.05
N ASP A 43 5.28 27.30 10.66
CA ASP A 43 4.80 26.46 11.74
C ASP A 43 4.15 27.37 12.80
N HIS A 44 2.86 27.60 12.65
CA HIS A 44 2.08 28.10 13.75
C HIS A 44 2.01 26.96 14.75
N HIS A 45 2.94 26.94 15.70
CA HIS A 45 2.69 26.37 17.00
C HIS A 45 1.43 27.06 17.53
N HIS A 46 0.28 26.56 17.16
CA HIS A 46 -0.95 26.88 17.83
C HIS A 46 -0.86 26.23 19.21
N ASP A 47 -0.57 27.06 20.18
CA ASP A 47 -0.84 26.75 21.58
C ASP A 47 -2.38 26.62 21.67
N CYS A 48 -2.86 25.39 21.48
CA CYS A 48 -4.29 25.10 21.46
C CYS A 48 -4.81 25.05 22.89
N SER A 49 -5.03 26.20 23.48
CA SER A 49 -5.82 26.36 24.69
C SER A 49 -7.34 26.42 24.43
N ASP A 50 -7.77 26.22 23.18
CA ASP A 50 -9.19 26.17 22.80
C ASP A 50 -9.72 24.70 22.93
N PRO A 51 -10.65 24.45 23.87
CA PRO A 51 -11.24 23.13 24.06
C PRO A 51 -12.12 22.66 22.87
N HIS A 52 -12.33 23.51 21.86
CA HIS A 52 -13.11 23.17 20.65
C HIS A 52 -12.24 23.02 19.40
N CYS A 53 -10.90 23.05 19.53
CA CYS A 53 -9.99 22.81 18.43
C CYS A 53 -10.01 21.29 18.08
N GLY A 54 -10.92 20.90 17.22
CA GLY A 54 -11.07 19.54 16.72
C GLY A 54 -9.92 19.17 15.80
N HIS A 55 -8.72 19.00 16.33
CA HIS A 55 -7.65 18.32 15.63
C HIS A 55 -8.07 16.85 15.50
N HIS A 56 -8.58 16.50 14.33
CA HIS A 56 -8.73 15.10 13.97
C HIS A 56 -7.32 14.51 13.92
N ASP A 57 -6.94 13.87 15.02
CA ASP A 57 -5.72 13.08 15.08
C ASP A 57 -5.87 11.91 14.11
N HIS A 58 -5.29 12.08 12.92
CA HIS A 58 -5.30 11.05 11.88
C HIS A 58 -4.66 9.74 12.36
N ALA A 59 -3.83 9.79 13.41
CA ALA A 59 -3.24 8.64 14.06
C ALA A 59 -4.28 7.75 14.76
N GLN A 60 -5.45 8.31 15.11
CA GLN A 60 -6.55 7.54 15.70
C GLN A 60 -7.49 6.91 14.66
N THR A 61 -7.33 7.25 13.39
CA THR A 61 -8.21 6.76 12.32
C THR A 61 -7.63 5.53 11.62
N PHE A 62 -6.31 5.44 11.51
CA PHE A 62 -5.63 4.39 10.78
C PHE A 62 -4.54 3.73 11.62
N SER A 63 -4.35 2.44 11.41
CA SER A 63 -3.18 1.71 11.87
C SER A 63 -2.42 1.11 10.70
N THR A 64 -1.13 0.87 10.92
CA THR A 64 -0.24 0.24 9.93
C THR A 64 0.31 -1.04 10.50
N TRP A 65 0.53 -2.01 9.63
CA TRP A 65 1.22 -3.26 9.91
C TRP A 65 2.23 -3.52 8.81
N SER A 66 3.39 -4.07 9.16
CA SER A 66 4.44 -4.38 8.20
C SER A 66 4.85 -5.84 8.30
N TYR A 67 5.23 -6.40 7.16
CA TYR A 67 5.73 -7.76 6.99
C TYR A 67 7.06 -7.74 6.25
N GLU A 68 8.00 -8.55 6.72
CA GLU A 68 9.29 -8.74 6.04
C GLU A 68 9.64 -10.23 5.98
N SER A 69 10.25 -10.65 4.87
CA SER A 69 10.77 -12.00 4.70
C SER A 69 11.95 -12.00 3.74
N ASP A 70 13.00 -12.70 4.09
CA ASP A 70 14.13 -12.97 3.19
C ASP A 70 13.86 -14.21 2.31
N GLU A 71 12.92 -15.06 2.72
CA GLU A 71 12.50 -16.22 1.95
C GLU A 71 11.54 -15.83 0.82
N PRO A 72 11.61 -16.53 -0.33
CA PRO A 72 10.75 -16.24 -1.46
C PRO A 72 9.29 -16.63 -1.21
N LEU A 73 8.36 -15.83 -1.73
CA LEU A 73 6.93 -16.07 -1.66
C LEU A 73 6.39 -16.61 -2.99
N SER A 74 5.39 -17.50 -2.93
CA SER A 74 4.57 -17.89 -4.07
C SER A 74 3.62 -16.74 -4.44
N LEU A 75 3.69 -16.25 -5.68
CA LEU A 75 2.79 -15.20 -6.17
C LEU A 75 1.33 -15.66 -6.24
N GLU A 76 1.09 -16.92 -6.50
CA GLU A 76 -0.28 -17.44 -6.58
C GLU A 76 -0.92 -17.50 -5.19
N VAL A 77 -0.21 -18.05 -4.19
CA VAL A 77 -0.70 -18.10 -2.80
C VAL A 77 -0.88 -16.67 -2.26
N LEU A 78 0.07 -15.77 -2.51
CA LEU A 78 -0.01 -14.36 -2.13
C LEU A 78 -1.24 -13.67 -2.74
N ARG A 79 -1.60 -14.01 -3.96
CA ARG A 79 -2.80 -13.50 -4.62
C ARG A 79 -4.07 -13.90 -3.89
N GLU A 80 -4.20 -15.17 -3.60
CA GLU A 80 -5.39 -15.67 -2.92
C GLU A 80 -5.46 -15.12 -1.48
N THR A 81 -4.33 -15.00 -0.82
CA THR A 81 -4.23 -14.39 0.52
C THR A 81 -4.67 -12.93 0.50
N THR A 82 -4.16 -12.15 -0.47
CA THR A 82 -4.49 -10.71 -0.54
C THR A 82 -5.94 -10.44 -0.92
N LYS A 83 -6.56 -11.29 -1.74
CA LYS A 83 -8.00 -11.20 -2.04
C LYS A 83 -8.89 -11.47 -0.82
N LYS A 84 -8.42 -12.27 0.13
CA LYS A 84 -9.13 -12.67 1.34
C LYS A 84 -8.77 -11.82 2.56
N LEU A 85 -8.08 -10.69 2.36
CA LEU A 85 -7.81 -9.75 3.45
C LEU A 85 -9.12 -9.18 4.01
N PRO A 86 -9.19 -8.94 5.34
CA PRO A 86 -10.35 -8.33 5.95
C PRO A 86 -10.70 -6.97 5.34
N ALA A 87 -11.98 -6.63 5.31
CA ALA A 87 -12.45 -5.32 4.83
C ALA A 87 -11.92 -4.14 5.66
N SER A 88 -11.44 -4.40 6.88
CA SER A 88 -10.75 -3.42 7.72
C SER A 88 -9.38 -3.01 7.16
N ILE A 89 -8.82 -3.74 6.18
CA ILE A 89 -7.58 -3.39 5.50
C ILE A 89 -7.93 -2.65 4.20
N TYR A 90 -7.64 -1.36 4.17
CA TYR A 90 -7.94 -0.51 3.03
C TYR A 90 -6.92 -0.63 1.91
N ARG A 91 -5.64 -0.80 2.28
CA ARG A 91 -4.53 -0.81 1.34
C ARG A 91 -3.42 -1.72 1.81
N CYS A 92 -2.85 -2.46 0.86
CA CYS A 92 -1.64 -3.23 1.06
C CYS A 92 -0.69 -2.98 -0.12
N LYS A 93 0.55 -2.61 0.20
CA LYS A 93 1.60 -2.38 -0.80
C LYS A 93 2.87 -3.08 -0.36
N GLY A 94 3.66 -3.51 -1.35
CA GLY A 94 4.95 -4.09 -1.03
C GLY A 94 5.78 -4.45 -2.24
N VAL A 95 7.02 -4.76 -1.97
CA VAL A 95 7.97 -5.39 -2.89
C VAL A 95 8.11 -6.84 -2.47
N ILE A 96 8.04 -7.74 -3.42
CA ILE A 96 7.97 -9.18 -3.17
C ILE A 96 9.17 -9.87 -3.80
N HIS A 97 9.91 -10.62 -2.98
CA HIS A 97 10.83 -11.64 -3.44
C HIS A 97 10.00 -12.87 -3.84
N SER A 98 9.90 -13.11 -5.14
CA SER A 98 9.06 -14.18 -5.69
C SER A 98 9.85 -15.43 -5.98
N ALA A 99 9.30 -16.59 -5.63
CA ALA A 99 9.84 -17.88 -6.05
C ALA A 99 9.71 -18.12 -7.56
N ASP A 100 8.67 -17.54 -8.18
CA ASP A 100 8.37 -17.69 -9.60
C ASP A 100 9.31 -16.87 -10.49
N ALA A 101 9.87 -15.77 -9.96
CA ALA A 101 10.79 -14.87 -10.67
C ALA A 101 11.85 -14.32 -9.71
N PRO A 102 12.81 -15.14 -9.22
CA PRO A 102 13.70 -14.78 -8.13
C PRO A 102 14.68 -13.63 -8.45
N THR A 103 14.97 -13.39 -9.71
CA THR A 103 15.86 -12.31 -10.16
C THR A 103 15.17 -10.96 -10.28
N ARG A 104 13.83 -10.92 -10.26
CA ARG A 104 13.02 -9.73 -10.45
C ARG A 104 12.14 -9.46 -9.24
N ARG A 105 11.91 -8.18 -8.98
CA ARG A 105 10.94 -7.75 -7.98
C ARG A 105 9.53 -7.90 -8.52
N ALA A 106 8.62 -8.44 -7.71
CA ALA A 106 7.20 -8.27 -7.96
C ALA A 106 6.68 -7.16 -7.04
N VAL A 107 5.75 -6.34 -7.53
CA VAL A 107 5.15 -5.24 -6.77
C VAL A 107 3.73 -5.61 -6.40
N LEU A 108 3.44 -5.68 -5.11
CA LEU A 108 2.08 -5.85 -4.60
C LEU A 108 1.40 -4.49 -4.47
N GLN A 109 0.22 -4.35 -5.07
CA GLN A 109 -0.68 -3.23 -4.82
C GLN A 109 -2.10 -3.79 -4.67
N ALA A 110 -2.66 -3.66 -3.48
CA ALA A 110 -4.03 -4.04 -3.20
C ALA A 110 -4.79 -2.85 -2.58
N VAL A 111 -5.97 -2.58 -3.09
CA VAL A 111 -6.91 -1.59 -2.57
C VAL A 111 -8.29 -2.25 -2.55
N GLY A 112 -8.80 -2.51 -1.35
CA GLY A 112 -9.95 -3.38 -1.19
C GLY A 112 -9.72 -4.73 -1.85
N GLN A 113 -10.62 -5.16 -2.75
CA GLN A 113 -10.50 -6.44 -3.46
C GLN A 113 -9.68 -6.37 -4.75
N ARG A 114 -9.18 -5.17 -5.13
CA ARG A 114 -8.37 -5.01 -6.35
C ARG A 114 -6.91 -5.27 -6.04
N VAL A 115 -6.36 -6.31 -6.64
CA VAL A 115 -4.97 -6.72 -6.45
C VAL A 115 -4.23 -6.64 -7.77
N ASN A 116 -3.16 -5.85 -7.83
CA ASN A 116 -2.25 -5.75 -8.96
C ASN A 116 -0.84 -6.18 -8.54
N ARG A 117 -0.12 -6.92 -9.39
CA ARG A 117 1.21 -7.48 -9.10
C ARG A 117 2.08 -7.53 -10.35
N PRO A 118 2.42 -6.39 -10.94
CA PRO A 118 3.35 -6.39 -12.06
C PRO A 118 4.74 -6.86 -11.59
N LEU A 119 5.43 -7.59 -12.46
CA LEU A 119 6.88 -7.78 -12.32
C LEU A 119 7.55 -6.44 -12.64
N ASP A 120 8.41 -6.02 -11.73
CA ASP A 120 9.18 -4.79 -11.84
C ASP A 120 10.61 -5.09 -12.32
N THR A 121 11.50 -4.17 -12.06
CA THR A 121 12.93 -4.25 -12.38
C THR A 121 13.63 -5.38 -11.63
N GLU A 122 14.83 -5.71 -12.07
CA GLU A 122 15.72 -6.64 -11.37
C GLU A 122 16.14 -6.10 -10.00
N TRP A 123 16.58 -7.00 -9.11
CA TRP A 123 17.07 -6.62 -7.79
C TRP A 123 18.38 -5.82 -7.84
N GLY A 124 19.17 -6.00 -8.91
CA GLY A 124 20.51 -5.43 -9.02
C GLY A 124 21.44 -5.96 -7.91
N GLU A 125 22.18 -5.08 -7.27
CA GLU A 125 23.08 -5.43 -6.16
C GLU A 125 22.38 -5.66 -4.81
N ARG A 126 21.09 -5.36 -4.73
CA ARG A 126 20.32 -5.52 -3.48
C ARG A 126 19.91 -6.97 -3.28
N PRO A 127 20.09 -7.52 -2.07
CA PRO A 127 19.56 -8.85 -1.78
C PRO A 127 18.05 -8.88 -1.93
N PRO A 128 17.50 -9.92 -2.57
CA PRO A 128 16.06 -10.10 -2.67
C PRO A 128 15.41 -10.19 -1.28
N ARG A 129 14.36 -9.38 -1.06
CA ARG A 129 13.64 -9.34 0.20
C ARG A 129 12.19 -8.90 -0.02
N THR A 130 11.27 -9.57 0.65
CA THR A 130 9.88 -9.14 0.70
C THR A 130 9.70 -8.10 1.79
N GLN A 131 9.03 -6.99 1.43
CA GLN A 131 8.59 -5.96 2.37
C GLN A 131 7.19 -5.53 2.00
N ILE A 132 6.25 -5.68 2.93
CA ILE A 132 4.83 -5.36 2.72
C ILE A 132 4.37 -4.44 3.84
N VAL A 133 3.56 -3.44 3.50
CA VAL A 133 2.87 -2.57 4.46
C VAL A 133 1.37 -2.63 4.18
N ALA A 134 0.60 -2.88 5.22
CA ALA A 134 -0.85 -2.79 5.21
C ALA A 134 -1.32 -1.57 6.03
N ILE A 135 -2.36 -0.91 5.56
CA ILE A 135 -3.02 0.21 6.21
C ILE A 135 -4.49 -0.14 6.37
N GLY A 136 -5.01 0.02 7.56
CA GLY A 136 -6.40 -0.32 7.86
C GLY A 136 -7.00 0.50 9.01
N VAL A 137 -8.17 0.09 9.43
CA VAL A 137 -8.90 0.72 10.54
C VAL A 137 -8.13 0.58 11.84
N TYR A 138 -8.05 1.66 12.59
CA TYR A 138 -7.42 1.65 13.91
C TYR A 138 -8.09 0.61 14.84
N GLY A 139 -7.26 -0.21 15.49
CA GLY A 139 -7.73 -1.24 16.43
C GLY A 139 -8.42 -2.45 15.80
N ALA A 140 -8.61 -2.49 14.47
CA ALA A 140 -9.28 -3.58 13.77
C ALA A 140 -8.34 -4.48 12.93
N MET A 141 -7.03 -4.27 13.04
CA MET A 141 -6.04 -5.13 12.40
C MET A 141 -5.45 -6.13 13.41
N ASP A 142 -5.66 -7.41 13.14
CA ASP A 142 -5.01 -8.50 13.86
C ASP A 142 -3.65 -8.79 13.21
N GLY A 143 -2.59 -8.26 13.82
CA GLY A 143 -1.22 -8.41 13.31
C GLY A 143 -0.73 -9.85 13.33
N VAL A 144 -1.17 -10.68 14.29
CA VAL A 144 -0.79 -12.10 14.38
C VAL A 144 -1.42 -12.88 13.24
N ALA A 145 -2.73 -12.72 13.04
CA ALA A 145 -3.42 -13.38 11.94
C ALA A 145 -2.91 -12.93 10.56
N LEU A 146 -2.46 -11.67 10.43
CA LEU A 146 -1.82 -11.19 9.20
C LEU A 146 -0.45 -11.86 9.00
N GLN A 147 0.36 -11.94 10.05
CA GLN A 147 1.66 -12.60 9.99
C GLN A 147 1.52 -14.04 9.51
N GLU A 148 0.65 -14.83 10.15
CA GLU A 148 0.40 -16.22 9.78
C GLU A 148 -0.04 -16.36 8.31
N ARG A 149 -0.90 -15.46 7.84
CA ARG A 149 -1.37 -15.47 6.44
C ARG A 149 -0.27 -15.21 5.42
N PHE A 150 0.64 -14.30 5.73
CA PHE A 150 1.75 -13.99 4.83
C PHE A 150 2.88 -15.01 4.96
N ASP A 151 3.12 -15.57 6.14
CA ASP A 151 4.05 -16.69 6.33
C ASP A 151 3.61 -17.93 5.54
N ALA A 152 2.32 -18.20 5.44
CA ALA A 152 1.79 -19.27 4.61
C ALA A 152 2.05 -19.07 3.09
N CYS A 153 2.47 -17.87 2.67
CA CYS A 153 2.88 -17.63 1.28
C CYS A 153 4.34 -17.97 1.00
N VAL A 154 5.14 -18.20 2.05
CA VAL A 154 6.56 -18.53 1.93
C VAL A 154 6.71 -19.91 1.31
N VAL A 155 7.60 -20.02 0.33
CA VAL A 155 7.97 -21.29 -0.30
C VAL A 155 9.18 -21.84 0.45
N GLU A 156 8.98 -22.97 1.13
CA GLU A 156 10.09 -23.65 1.79
C GLU A 156 11.13 -24.06 0.74
N LYS A 157 12.40 -23.72 0.99
CA LYS A 157 13.51 -24.24 0.18
C LYS A 157 13.55 -25.76 0.31
N PRO A 158 13.63 -26.51 -0.80
CA PRO A 158 13.82 -27.95 -0.71
C PRO A 158 15.08 -28.18 0.13
N GLN A 159 14.94 -28.92 1.24
CA GLN A 159 16.08 -29.35 2.03
C GLN A 159 16.97 -30.18 1.11
N VAL A 160 18.12 -29.64 0.74
CA VAL A 160 19.17 -30.41 0.09
C VAL A 160 19.65 -31.41 1.13
N CYS A 161 19.17 -32.64 1.00
CA CYS A 161 19.68 -33.77 1.77
C CYS A 161 21.18 -33.83 1.48
N ARG A 162 22.01 -33.40 2.43
CA ARG A 162 23.44 -33.69 2.38
C ARG A 162 23.57 -35.19 2.52
N MET A 163 23.69 -35.86 1.38
CA MET A 163 24.18 -37.24 1.36
C MET A 163 25.56 -37.21 2.02
N GLY A 164 25.62 -37.75 3.20
CA GLY A 164 26.87 -37.96 3.92
C GLY A 164 27.78 -38.79 3.06
N SER A 165 28.90 -38.21 2.65
CA SER A 165 30.05 -38.96 2.09
C SER A 165 30.64 -39.77 3.22
N ASN A 166 30.22 -41.04 3.35
CA ASN A 166 30.98 -42.05 4.02
C ASN A 166 32.07 -42.51 3.07
N LEU A 167 33.30 -42.17 3.34
CA LEU A 167 34.55 -42.86 2.95
C LEU A 167 35.34 -43.15 4.19
#